data_8f6bd94f8933a439e5d141f3212e5dec
#
_entry.id   8f6bd94f8933a439e5d141f3212e5dec
#
_cell.length_a   1.000
_cell.length_b   1.000
_cell.length_c   1.000
_cell.angle_alpha   90.00
_cell.angle_beta   90.00
_cell.angle_gamma   90.00
#
_symmetry.space_group_name_H-M   'P 1'
#
loop_
_entity.id
_entity.type
_entity.pdbx_description
1 polymer ?
#
loop_
_entity_poly.entity_id
_entity_poly.type
_entity_poly.pdbx_seq_one_letter_code
_entity_poly.pdbx_strand_id
1 'polypeptide(L)'
;MKYVRLKKQSDFQKLFKKGKRAFSSSLTVIYTPSNKMTMGISIGKKHGKSVRRNRIKRLLREAFRAVQPEIQGTYSIVLVPKVLEDYDLNTYVKHLQWMIKKEKL
;
A
#
# COMPACT_ATOMS: atom_id res chain seq x y z
N MET A 1 -2.62 15.93 4.86
CA MET A 1 -2.79 14.50 4.57
C MET A 1 -4.07 14.28 3.80
N LYS A 2 -4.02 13.50 2.73
CA LYS A 2 -5.14 13.38 1.79
C LYS A 2 -5.80 12.01 1.79
N TYR A 3 -5.57 11.22 2.81
CA TYR A 3 -6.23 9.93 2.96
C TYR A 3 -6.52 9.65 4.42
N VAL A 4 -7.50 8.78 4.66
CA VAL A 4 -7.83 8.31 5.99
C VAL A 4 -7.09 7.00 6.24
N ARG A 5 -6.53 6.84 7.43
CA ARG A 5 -5.81 5.63 7.78
C ARG A 5 -6.79 4.47 8.01
N LEU A 6 -6.54 3.36 7.33
CA LEU A 6 -7.31 2.14 7.52
C LEU A 6 -6.85 1.47 8.81
N LYS A 7 -7.74 1.31 9.79
CA LYS A 7 -7.38 0.81 11.13
C LYS A 7 -8.07 -0.49 11.54
N LYS A 8 -9.32 -0.68 11.10
CA LYS A 8 -10.10 -1.82 11.57
C LYS A 8 -9.69 -3.11 10.90
N GLN A 9 -9.54 -4.17 11.68
CA GLN A 9 -9.21 -5.50 11.18
C GLN A 9 -10.24 -5.99 10.17
N SER A 10 -11.53 -5.71 10.42
CA SER A 10 -12.61 -6.11 9.52
C SER A 10 -12.48 -5.45 8.14
N ASP A 11 -12.00 -4.20 8.08
CA ASP A 11 -11.81 -3.50 6.82
C ASP A 11 -10.67 -4.10 6.01
N PHE A 12 -9.58 -4.48 6.67
CA PHE A 12 -8.49 -5.20 6.03
C PHE A 12 -8.98 -6.54 5.46
N GLN A 13 -9.76 -7.28 6.23
CA GLN A 13 -10.28 -8.57 5.80
C GLN A 13 -11.20 -8.45 4.58
N LYS A 14 -12.04 -7.43 4.54
CA LYS A 14 -12.90 -7.18 3.38
C LYS A 14 -12.08 -6.95 2.13
N LEU A 15 -11.03 -6.15 2.23
CA LEU A 15 -10.15 -5.89 1.10
C LEU A 15 -9.44 -7.15 0.64
N PHE A 16 -8.95 -7.96 1.57
CA PHE A 16 -8.29 -9.22 1.23
C PHE A 16 -9.23 -10.18 0.49
N LYS A 17 -10.52 -10.17 0.82
CA LYS A 17 -11.50 -11.04 0.17
C LYS A 17 -11.99 -10.50 -1.17
N LYS A 18 -12.32 -9.21 -1.25
CA LYS A 18 -13.05 -8.63 -2.38
C LYS A 18 -12.24 -7.67 -3.23
N GLY A 19 -11.12 -7.18 -2.75
CA GLY A 19 -10.32 -6.20 -3.47
C GLY A 19 -9.60 -6.81 -4.67
N LYS A 20 -9.35 -5.96 -5.65
CA LYS A 20 -8.49 -6.33 -6.76
C LYS A 20 -7.04 -6.22 -6.32
N ARG A 21 -6.17 -7.01 -6.94
CA ARG A 21 -4.76 -7.06 -6.58
C ARG A 21 -3.88 -6.66 -7.74
N ALA A 22 -2.90 -5.83 -7.44
CA ALA A 22 -1.83 -5.50 -8.37
C ALA A 22 -0.52 -5.94 -7.73
N PHE A 23 0.35 -6.55 -8.52
CA PHE A 23 1.57 -7.17 -8.01
C PHE A 23 2.82 -6.52 -8.59
N SER A 24 3.84 -6.42 -7.76
CA SER A 24 5.18 -6.07 -8.21
C SER A 24 6.19 -6.93 -7.44
N SER A 25 7.48 -6.76 -7.75
CA SER A 25 8.52 -7.51 -7.04
C SER A 25 8.73 -7.01 -5.60
N SER A 26 8.28 -5.81 -5.26
CA SER A 26 8.49 -5.23 -3.93
C SER A 26 7.26 -5.22 -3.03
N LEU A 27 6.07 -5.18 -3.61
CA LEU A 27 4.84 -5.14 -2.82
C LEU A 27 3.63 -5.54 -3.65
N THR A 28 2.56 -5.89 -2.94
CA THR A 28 1.24 -6.11 -3.53
C THR A 28 0.34 -4.98 -3.08
N VAL A 29 -0.49 -4.47 -3.99
CA VAL A 29 -1.51 -3.47 -3.68
C VAL A 29 -2.87 -4.13 -3.84
N ILE A 30 -3.71 -4.01 -2.80
CA ILE A 30 -5.08 -4.51 -2.83
C ILE A 30 -5.98 -3.29 -2.74
N TYR A 31 -6.92 -3.16 -3.65
CA TYR A 31 -7.75 -1.96 -3.72
C TYR A 31 -9.18 -2.25 -4.13
N THR A 32 -10.08 -1.36 -3.73
CA THR A 32 -11.48 -1.38 -4.14
C THR A 32 -11.98 0.06 -4.19
N PRO A 33 -12.92 0.39 -5.09
CA PRO A 33 -13.53 1.72 -5.10
C PRO A 33 -14.20 2.02 -3.77
N SER A 34 -14.12 3.27 -3.34
CA SER A 34 -14.63 3.70 -2.04
C SER A 34 -15.03 5.16 -2.09
N ASN A 35 -15.85 5.59 -1.12
CA ASN A 35 -16.25 6.99 -0.97
C ASN A 35 -15.12 7.87 -0.47
N LYS A 36 -14.15 7.28 0.21
CA LYS A 36 -13.02 8.01 0.79
C LYS A 36 -11.72 7.34 0.41
N MET A 37 -10.69 8.13 0.18
CA MET A 37 -9.36 7.58 0.02
C MET A 37 -8.87 7.08 1.37
N THR A 38 -8.78 5.76 1.52
CA THR A 38 -8.23 5.14 2.71
C THR A 38 -7.03 4.30 2.35
N MET A 39 -6.05 4.25 3.22
CA MET A 39 -4.84 3.46 2.98
C MET A 39 -4.40 2.81 4.28
N GLY A 40 -4.10 1.53 4.20
CA GLY A 40 -3.52 0.79 5.29
C GLY A 40 -2.32 -0.02 4.83
N ILE A 41 -1.54 -0.46 5.78
CA ILE A 41 -0.35 -1.26 5.52
C ILE A 41 -0.49 -2.56 6.30
N SER A 42 -0.39 -3.68 5.61
CA SER A 42 -0.41 -5.00 6.24
C SER A 42 1.02 -5.54 6.23
N ILE A 43 1.63 -5.62 7.40
CA ILE A 43 3.00 -6.08 7.54
C ILE A 43 3.10 -7.05 8.71
N GLY A 44 3.72 -8.20 8.48
CA GLY A 44 3.81 -9.28 9.45
C GLY A 44 5.20 -9.45 10.04
N LYS A 45 5.29 -10.38 10.97
CA LYS A 45 6.54 -10.67 11.70
C LYS A 45 7.66 -11.17 10.79
N LYS A 46 7.35 -11.69 9.61
CA LYS A 46 8.35 -12.15 8.65
C LYS A 46 9.28 -11.03 8.18
N HIS A 47 8.91 -9.78 8.39
CA HIS A 47 9.74 -8.63 8.04
C HIS A 47 10.74 -8.25 9.14
N GLY A 48 10.77 -8.99 10.24
CA GLY A 48 11.71 -8.78 11.31
C GLY A 48 11.10 -8.09 12.52
N LYS A 49 11.96 -7.49 13.34
CA LYS A 49 11.56 -6.85 14.59
C LYS A 49 10.75 -5.58 14.37
N SER A 50 10.10 -5.10 15.43
CA SER A 50 9.23 -3.91 15.40
C SER A 50 9.91 -2.68 14.80
N VAL A 51 11.16 -2.46 15.13
CA VAL A 51 11.93 -1.30 14.62
C VAL A 51 12.01 -1.35 13.10
N ARG A 52 12.33 -2.53 12.56
CA ARG A 52 12.43 -2.72 11.12
C ARG A 52 11.07 -2.58 10.44
N ARG A 53 10.03 -3.18 11.05
CA ARG A 53 8.66 -3.07 10.51
C ARG A 53 8.18 -1.62 10.49
N ASN A 54 8.46 -0.85 11.52
CA ASN A 54 8.10 0.56 11.59
C ASN A 54 8.78 1.37 10.49
N ARG A 55 10.05 1.06 10.22
CA ARG A 55 10.79 1.71 9.14
C ARG A 55 10.16 1.42 7.78
N ILE A 56 9.79 0.16 7.54
CA ILE A 56 9.14 -0.24 6.28
C ILE A 56 7.81 0.48 6.13
N LYS A 57 7.00 0.55 7.19
CA LYS A 57 5.74 1.29 7.16
C LYS A 57 5.94 2.75 6.81
N ARG A 58 6.97 3.37 7.36
CA ARG A 58 7.29 4.78 7.08
C ARG A 58 7.64 4.97 5.61
N LEU A 59 8.46 4.10 5.04
CA LEU A 59 8.81 4.16 3.63
C LEU A 59 7.57 4.03 2.74
N LEU A 60 6.68 3.09 3.07
CA LEU A 60 5.46 2.89 2.31
C LEU A 60 4.52 4.10 2.38
N ARG A 61 4.40 4.72 3.56
CA ARG A 61 3.58 5.93 3.70
C ARG A 61 4.15 7.08 2.87
N GLU A 62 5.45 7.26 2.89
CA GLU A 62 6.11 8.30 2.09
C GLU A 62 5.93 8.04 0.60
N ALA A 63 6.10 6.79 0.17
CA ALA A 63 5.92 6.41 -1.22
C ALA A 63 4.48 6.65 -1.67
N PHE A 64 3.51 6.24 -0.86
CA PHE A 64 2.10 6.45 -1.17
C PHE A 64 1.77 7.94 -1.28
N ARG A 65 2.27 8.75 -0.35
CA ARG A 65 2.05 10.19 -0.36
C ARG A 65 2.61 10.82 -1.63
N ALA A 66 3.76 10.34 -2.09
CA ALA A 66 4.38 10.86 -3.30
C ALA A 66 3.56 10.54 -4.56
N VAL A 67 2.91 9.38 -4.61
CA VAL A 67 2.17 8.96 -5.80
C VAL A 67 0.68 9.27 -5.74
N GLN A 68 0.15 9.61 -4.58
CA GLN A 68 -1.28 9.86 -4.40
C GLN A 68 -1.86 10.88 -5.40
N PRO A 69 -1.16 11.99 -5.71
CA PRO A 69 -1.69 12.95 -6.70
C PRO A 69 -1.92 12.34 -8.08
N GLU A 70 -1.29 11.21 -8.39
CA GLU A 70 -1.46 10.54 -9.68
C GLU A 70 -2.70 9.63 -9.69
N ILE A 71 -3.28 9.34 -8.54
CA ILE A 71 -4.48 8.52 -8.44
C ILE A 71 -5.69 9.40 -8.71
N GLN A 72 -6.47 9.07 -9.73
CA GLN A 72 -7.61 9.88 -10.14
C GLN A 72 -8.90 9.53 -9.42
N GLY A 73 -9.05 8.26 -9.05
CA GLY A 73 -10.23 7.78 -8.37
C GLY A 73 -10.09 7.81 -6.85
N THR A 74 -11.13 7.36 -6.17
CA THR A 74 -11.16 7.24 -4.72
C THR A 74 -11.27 5.77 -4.34
N TYR A 75 -10.33 5.28 -3.55
CA TYR A 75 -10.20 3.86 -3.25
C TYR A 75 -9.88 3.61 -1.80
N SER A 76 -10.22 2.42 -1.33
CA SER A 76 -9.63 1.85 -0.14
C SER A 76 -8.49 0.95 -0.60
N ILE A 77 -7.29 1.18 -0.05
CA ILE A 77 -6.06 0.56 -0.51
C ILE A 77 -5.32 -0.08 0.66
N VAL A 78 -4.81 -1.29 0.46
CA VAL A 78 -3.89 -1.93 1.40
C VAL A 78 -2.59 -2.20 0.69
N LEU A 79 -1.48 -1.78 1.29
CA LEU A 79 -0.14 -2.05 0.81
C LEU A 79 0.43 -3.24 1.59
N VAL A 80 0.85 -4.26 0.86
CA VAL A 80 1.42 -5.48 1.47
C VAL A 80 2.85 -5.64 0.95
N PRO A 81 3.85 -5.22 1.73
CA PRO A 81 5.23 -5.32 1.27
C PRO A 81 5.69 -6.78 1.26
N LYS A 82 6.51 -7.12 0.27
CA LYS A 82 7.18 -8.41 0.21
C LYS A 82 8.47 -8.36 1.02
N VAL A 83 8.93 -9.50 1.48
CA VAL A 83 10.20 -9.59 2.20
C VAL A 83 11.34 -9.38 1.21
N LEU A 84 12.19 -8.40 1.48
CA LEU A 84 13.32 -8.04 0.63
C LEU A 84 14.58 -7.92 1.49
N GLU A 85 15.74 -8.05 0.85
CA GLU A 85 17.00 -7.80 1.54
C GLU A 85 17.12 -6.33 1.92
N ASP A 86 16.79 -5.44 0.98
CA ASP A 86 16.81 -4.01 1.20
C ASP A 86 15.46 -3.40 0.84
N TYR A 87 15.04 -2.43 1.63
CA TYR A 87 13.81 -1.69 1.40
C TYR A 87 14.17 -0.27 1.02
N ASP A 88 13.65 0.20 -0.11
CA ASP A 88 14.03 1.47 -0.69
C ASP A 88 12.80 2.29 -1.11
N LEU A 89 12.81 3.56 -0.73
CA LEU A 89 11.71 4.47 -1.06
C LEU A 89 11.50 4.59 -2.56
N ASN A 90 12.58 4.77 -3.32
CA ASN A 90 12.47 4.96 -4.77
C ASN A 90 11.87 3.75 -5.47
N THR A 91 12.22 2.55 -5.02
CA THR A 91 11.66 1.32 -5.55
C THR A 91 10.15 1.26 -5.32
N TYR A 92 9.70 1.59 -4.13
CA TYR A 92 8.28 1.62 -3.81
C TYR A 92 7.54 2.66 -4.66
N VAL A 93 8.12 3.85 -4.80
CA VAL A 93 7.50 4.91 -5.60
C VAL A 93 7.34 4.44 -7.05
N LYS A 94 8.40 3.89 -7.64
CA LYS A 94 8.35 3.39 -9.03
C LYS A 94 7.32 2.31 -9.22
N HIS A 95 7.27 1.34 -8.31
CA HIS A 95 6.33 0.23 -8.42
C HIS A 95 4.89 0.69 -8.22
N LEU A 96 4.65 1.62 -7.30
CA LEU A 96 3.32 2.20 -7.11
C LEU A 96 2.87 2.98 -8.34
N GLN A 97 3.75 3.79 -8.92
CA GLN A 97 3.45 4.52 -10.15
C GLN A 97 3.09 3.57 -11.29
N TRP A 98 3.85 2.51 -11.45
CA TRP A 98 3.60 1.51 -12.48
C TRP A 98 2.25 0.84 -12.28
N MET A 99 1.93 0.46 -11.06
CA MET A 99 0.64 -0.18 -10.75
C MET A 99 -0.54 0.76 -10.95
N ILE A 100 -0.39 2.03 -10.58
CA ILE A 100 -1.43 3.04 -10.80
C ILE A 100 -1.76 3.17 -12.27
N LYS A 101 -0.74 3.23 -13.13
CA LYS A 101 -0.93 3.32 -14.58
C LYS A 101 -1.54 2.06 -15.15
N LYS A 102 -1.03 0.90 -14.74
CA LYS A 102 -1.49 -0.39 -15.25
C LYS A 102 -2.95 -0.64 -14.90
N GLU A 103 -3.35 -0.35 -13.67
CA GLU A 103 -4.70 -0.56 -13.17
C GLU A 103 -5.63 0.61 -13.44
N LYS A 104 -5.11 1.69 -13.98
CA LYS A 104 -5.86 2.91 -14.30
C LYS A 104 -6.53 3.53 -13.06
N LEU A 105 -5.79 3.56 -12.00
CA LEU A 105 -6.27 4.20 -10.77
C LEU A 105 -6.02 5.70 -10.86
#